data_ec43b51d1da74d246aa070a68de75c0d
#
_entry.id   ec43b51d1da74d246aa070a68de75c0d
#
_cell.length_a   1.000
_cell.length_b   1.000
_cell.length_c   1.000
_cell.angle_alpha   90.00
_cell.angle_beta   90.00
_cell.angle_gamma   90.00
#
_symmetry.space_group_name_H-M   'P 1'
#
loop_
_entity.id
_entity.type
_entity.pdbx_description
1 polymer ?
#
loop_
_entity_poly.entity_id
_entity_poly.type
_entity_poly.pdbx_seq_one_letter_code
_entity_poly.pdbx_strand_id
1 'polypeptide(L)'
;MSPMRRLLIALATATTAAALLAGCSSKDTGGPLPEAAPLVKESATTTANLKSAHLALSVTGQIKNLPVKTLEGDLTNQPTTAAKGSATITMLGSDVDAKFIVIDGDLYAAITGDDYDNFGSAANIYDVAAILSPDKGLANLLANLTDAKAEGRDTINGQKAVRVTGNVPADAVNALAPQLKATASTPATVWISEDGDHQLAQAQLSPSSTNSIQMTLSNWNAPVTVEKPAGA
;
A
#
# COMPACT_ATOMS: atom_id res chain seq x y z
N MET A 1 -24.61 62.81 -65.29
CA MET A 1 -25.97 63.03 -64.78
C MET A 1 -26.16 62.14 -63.56
N SER A 2 -26.24 62.75 -62.39
CA SER A 2 -26.68 62.10 -61.12
C SER A 2 -28.12 61.58 -61.24
N PRO A 3 -28.68 60.81 -60.29
CA PRO A 3 -28.48 60.97 -58.85
C PRO A 3 -28.57 59.66 -58.03
N MET A 4 -27.95 59.67 -56.90
CA MET A 4 -28.50 59.69 -55.52
C MET A 4 -29.37 58.52 -55.00
N ARG A 5 -28.93 58.11 -53.80
CA ARG A 5 -29.71 57.59 -52.64
C ARG A 5 -29.83 56.08 -52.58
N ARG A 6 -29.64 55.41 -51.48
CA ARG A 6 -29.83 55.71 -50.03
C ARG A 6 -29.02 54.74 -49.18
N LEU A 7 -28.45 55.27 -48.14
CA LEU A 7 -28.04 54.73 -46.90
C LEU A 7 -28.94 53.65 -46.34
N LEU A 8 -28.50 52.50 -45.95
CA LEU A 8 -29.05 51.70 -44.87
C LEU A 8 -27.93 51.03 -44.11
N ILE A 9 -27.76 51.50 -42.91
CA ILE A 9 -26.89 50.98 -41.87
C ILE A 9 -27.52 49.69 -41.35
N ALA A 10 -26.82 48.55 -41.46
CA ALA A 10 -27.17 47.35 -40.73
C ALA A 10 -26.04 47.09 -39.73
N LEU A 11 -26.34 47.35 -38.48
CA LEU A 11 -25.51 47.05 -37.31
C LEU A 11 -25.52 45.54 -37.12
N ALA A 12 -24.44 44.86 -37.47
CA ALA A 12 -24.26 43.46 -37.14
C ALA A 12 -23.50 43.37 -35.80
N THR A 13 -24.24 43.08 -34.73
CA THR A 13 -23.73 42.77 -33.42
C THR A 13 -23.00 41.43 -33.47
N ALA A 14 -21.67 41.47 -33.39
CA ALA A 14 -20.84 40.30 -33.20
C ALA A 14 -20.96 39.83 -31.74
N THR A 15 -21.79 38.83 -31.50
CA THR A 15 -21.81 38.08 -30.23
C THR A 15 -20.63 37.15 -30.19
N THR A 16 -19.58 37.54 -29.48
CA THR A 16 -18.46 36.69 -29.08
C THR A 16 -18.96 35.66 -28.05
N ALA A 17 -19.22 34.45 -28.50
CA ALA A 17 -19.43 33.29 -27.63
C ALA A 17 -18.11 32.93 -26.99
N ALA A 18 -17.83 33.38 -25.77
CA ALA A 18 -16.79 32.88 -24.91
C ALA A 18 -17.19 31.46 -24.47
N ALA A 19 -16.68 30.46 -25.18
CA ALA A 19 -16.75 29.07 -24.72
C ALA A 19 -15.87 28.93 -23.47
N LEU A 20 -16.50 29.00 -22.30
CA LEU A 20 -15.92 28.59 -21.05
C LEU A 20 -15.68 27.06 -21.16
N LEU A 21 -14.46 26.68 -21.47
CA LEU A 21 -13.93 25.35 -21.21
C LEU A 21 -13.90 25.17 -19.69
N ALA A 22 -15.04 24.86 -19.11
CA ALA A 22 -15.10 24.26 -17.79
C ALA A 22 -14.44 22.89 -17.92
N GLY A 23 -13.14 22.84 -17.64
CA GLY A 23 -12.43 21.59 -17.38
C GLY A 23 -13.14 20.91 -16.23
N CYS A 24 -14.00 19.97 -16.53
CA CYS A 24 -14.50 19.01 -15.56
C CYS A 24 -13.31 18.19 -15.09
N SER A 25 -12.56 18.70 -14.12
CA SER A 25 -11.89 17.85 -13.14
C SER A 25 -13.04 17.09 -12.47
N SER A 26 -13.27 15.85 -12.89
CA SER A 26 -14.18 14.94 -12.21
C SER A 26 -13.59 14.66 -10.83
N LYS A 27 -13.85 15.55 -9.87
CA LYS A 27 -13.83 15.17 -8.47
C LYS A 27 -14.90 14.08 -8.38
N ASP A 28 -14.45 12.89 -8.02
CA ASP A 28 -15.34 11.78 -7.71
C ASP A 28 -16.31 12.28 -6.62
N THR A 29 -17.53 12.62 -7.04
CA THR A 29 -18.58 13.10 -6.15
C THR A 29 -19.23 11.90 -5.46
N GLY A 30 -18.43 11.08 -4.81
CA GLY A 30 -18.90 10.15 -3.81
C GLY A 30 -19.57 10.97 -2.69
N GLY A 31 -20.64 10.43 -2.10
CA GLY A 31 -21.29 11.03 -0.93
C GLY A 31 -20.31 11.39 0.19
N PRO A 32 -20.76 11.80 1.38
CA PRO A 32 -19.90 12.09 2.51
C PRO A 32 -18.98 10.91 2.79
N LEU A 33 -17.74 11.21 3.23
CA LEU A 33 -16.80 10.15 3.63
C LEU A 33 -17.35 9.38 4.84
N PRO A 34 -17.13 8.06 4.93
CA PRO A 34 -17.49 7.29 6.11
C PRO A 34 -16.69 7.76 7.33
N GLU A 35 -17.20 7.48 8.51
CA GLU A 35 -16.46 7.71 9.75
C GLU A 35 -15.20 6.81 9.80
N ALA A 36 -14.05 7.43 10.08
CA ALA A 36 -12.77 6.73 10.00
C ALA A 36 -12.62 5.62 11.07
N ALA A 37 -13.04 5.88 12.31
CA ALA A 37 -12.81 4.93 13.40
C ALA A 37 -13.57 3.59 13.23
N PRO A 38 -14.86 3.56 12.90
CA PRO A 38 -15.56 2.31 12.57
C PRO A 38 -14.93 1.60 11.37
N LEU A 39 -14.63 2.32 10.28
CA LEU A 39 -14.05 1.77 9.07
C LEU A 39 -12.70 1.07 9.34
N VAL A 40 -11.82 1.73 10.11
CA VAL A 40 -10.52 1.16 10.50
C VAL A 40 -10.70 -0.08 11.38
N LYS A 41 -11.64 -0.07 12.31
CA LYS A 41 -11.94 -1.23 13.17
C LYS A 41 -12.45 -2.42 12.38
N GLU A 42 -13.34 -2.22 11.43
CA GLU A 42 -13.84 -3.26 10.54
C GLU A 42 -12.71 -3.81 9.67
N SER A 43 -11.91 -2.93 9.08
CA SER A 43 -10.74 -3.32 8.29
C SER A 43 -9.70 -4.09 9.11
N ALA A 44 -9.46 -3.72 10.37
CA ALA A 44 -8.60 -4.48 11.28
C ALA A 44 -9.10 -5.91 11.48
N THR A 45 -10.41 -6.07 11.69
CA THR A 45 -11.04 -7.39 11.85
C THR A 45 -10.96 -8.22 10.57
N THR A 46 -11.23 -7.62 9.42
CA THR A 46 -11.13 -8.29 8.11
C THR A 46 -9.68 -8.72 7.83
N THR A 47 -8.71 -7.81 8.09
CA THR A 47 -7.29 -8.09 7.88
C THR A 47 -6.77 -9.20 8.82
N ALA A 48 -7.26 -9.25 10.07
CA ALA A 48 -6.90 -10.32 11.01
C ALA A 48 -7.37 -11.71 10.57
N ASN A 49 -8.42 -11.77 9.76
CA ASN A 49 -9.00 -13.03 9.26
C ASN A 49 -8.46 -13.43 7.88
N LEU A 50 -7.51 -12.69 7.31
CA LEU A 50 -6.89 -13.03 6.03
C LEU A 50 -6.13 -14.35 6.12
N LYS A 51 -6.40 -15.22 5.17
CA LYS A 51 -5.69 -16.50 5.02
C LYS A 51 -4.47 -16.37 4.12
N SER A 52 -4.56 -15.48 3.14
CA SER A 52 -3.51 -15.19 2.18
C SER A 52 -3.70 -13.82 1.57
N ALA A 53 -2.64 -13.27 1.02
CA ALA A 53 -2.66 -12.06 0.19
C ALA A 53 -1.43 -12.01 -0.70
N HIS A 54 -1.54 -11.30 -1.81
CA HIS A 54 -0.40 -10.81 -2.56
C HIS A 54 0.03 -9.46 -1.98
N LEU A 55 1.31 -9.32 -1.70
CA LEU A 55 1.94 -8.11 -1.14
C LEU A 55 2.88 -7.49 -2.16
N ALA A 56 2.75 -6.18 -2.38
CA ALA A 56 3.78 -5.35 -2.98
C ALA A 56 4.24 -4.33 -1.94
N LEU A 57 5.53 -4.35 -1.59
CA LEU A 57 6.15 -3.43 -0.65
C LEU A 57 7.18 -2.56 -1.36
N SER A 58 7.19 -1.27 -1.04
CA SER A 58 8.21 -0.33 -1.51
C SER A 58 8.67 0.58 -0.38
N VAL A 59 9.97 0.89 -0.38
CA VAL A 59 10.60 1.79 0.57
C VAL A 59 11.11 3.02 -0.16
N THR A 60 10.66 4.19 0.26
CA THR A 60 11.17 5.47 -0.22
C THR A 60 12.19 6.01 0.77
N GLY A 61 13.28 6.57 0.25
CA GLY A 61 14.38 7.08 1.07
C GLY A 61 15.29 5.98 1.61
N GLN A 62 16.02 6.30 2.68
CA GLN A 62 16.91 5.35 3.35
C GLN A 62 16.48 5.19 4.80
N ILE A 63 16.03 3.99 5.14
CA ILE A 63 15.64 3.64 6.50
C ILE A 63 16.73 2.78 7.11
N LYS A 64 17.30 3.28 8.20
CA LYS A 64 18.39 2.56 8.90
C LYS A 64 17.91 1.15 9.29
N ASN A 65 18.77 0.16 9.05
CA ASN A 65 18.53 -1.26 9.35
C ASN A 65 17.43 -1.94 8.50
N LEU A 66 16.92 -1.28 7.46
CA LEU A 66 15.97 -1.87 6.52
C LEU A 66 16.63 -1.92 5.14
N PRO A 67 17.25 -3.05 4.75
CA PRO A 67 17.95 -3.16 3.47
C PRO A 67 17.00 -3.36 2.29
N VAL A 68 15.72 -3.67 2.52
CA VAL A 68 14.72 -3.92 1.48
C VAL A 68 14.33 -2.60 0.82
N LYS A 69 14.37 -2.54 -0.50
CA LYS A 69 13.84 -1.45 -1.33
C LYS A 69 12.47 -1.77 -1.87
N THR A 70 12.32 -2.93 -2.46
CA THR A 70 11.06 -3.46 -2.95
C THR A 70 10.93 -4.92 -2.58
N LEU A 71 9.71 -5.36 -2.43
CA LEU A 71 9.38 -6.77 -2.25
C LEU A 71 8.02 -7.01 -2.88
N GLU A 72 7.90 -8.10 -3.61
CA GLU A 72 6.64 -8.56 -4.20
C GLU A 72 6.52 -10.06 -3.99
N GLY A 73 5.37 -10.50 -3.50
CA GLY A 73 5.19 -11.93 -3.24
C GLY A 73 3.85 -12.30 -2.66
N ASP A 74 3.63 -13.59 -2.57
CA ASP A 74 2.43 -14.19 -2.02
C ASP A 74 2.69 -14.67 -0.58
N LEU A 75 1.79 -14.31 0.32
CA LEU A 75 1.82 -14.67 1.72
C LEU A 75 0.63 -15.55 2.06
N THR A 76 0.83 -16.50 2.97
CA THR A 76 -0.26 -17.34 3.49
C THR A 76 -0.07 -17.62 4.97
N ASN A 77 -1.21 -17.78 5.68
CA ASN A 77 -1.29 -18.27 7.05
C ASN A 77 -1.82 -19.71 7.11
N GLN A 78 -2.06 -20.34 5.96
CA GLN A 78 -2.66 -21.67 5.91
C GLN A 78 -2.01 -22.57 4.83
N PRO A 79 -1.76 -23.87 5.14
CA PRO A 79 -1.97 -24.53 6.45
C PRO A 79 -0.96 -24.07 7.50
N THR A 80 0.16 -23.50 7.10
CA THR A 80 1.22 -22.89 7.92
C THR A 80 1.54 -21.50 7.40
N THR A 81 2.14 -20.66 8.25
CA THR A 81 2.62 -19.34 7.84
C THR A 81 3.79 -19.48 6.89
N ALA A 82 3.65 -18.96 5.68
CA ALA A 82 4.68 -19.03 4.65
C ALA A 82 4.58 -17.86 3.67
N ALA A 83 5.64 -17.59 2.93
CA ALA A 83 5.69 -16.58 1.88
C ALA A 83 6.67 -16.99 0.77
N LYS A 84 6.43 -16.49 -0.45
CA LYS A 84 7.36 -16.61 -1.57
C LYS A 84 7.28 -15.38 -2.46
N GLY A 85 8.38 -15.01 -3.07
CA GLY A 85 8.38 -13.85 -3.96
C GLY A 85 9.78 -13.42 -4.39
N SER A 86 9.90 -12.14 -4.70
CA SER A 86 11.16 -11.49 -5.04
C SER A 86 11.32 -10.18 -4.24
N ALA A 87 12.54 -9.76 -4.06
CA ALA A 87 12.87 -8.52 -3.39
C ALA A 87 14.12 -7.89 -4.02
N THR A 88 14.15 -6.56 -4.07
CA THR A 88 15.40 -5.81 -4.30
C THR A 88 15.90 -5.35 -2.93
N ILE A 89 17.10 -5.76 -2.59
CA ILE A 89 17.77 -5.41 -1.33
C ILE A 89 19.05 -4.64 -1.59
N THR A 90 19.40 -3.71 -0.69
CA THR A 90 20.71 -3.06 -0.73
C THR A 90 21.72 -3.88 0.07
N MET A 91 22.73 -4.41 -0.60
CA MET A 91 23.81 -5.18 -0.01
C MET A 91 25.16 -4.57 -0.39
N LEU A 92 25.98 -4.21 0.60
CA LEU A 92 27.31 -3.60 0.39
C LEU A 92 27.28 -2.34 -0.51
N GLY A 93 26.18 -1.56 -0.45
CA GLY A 93 26.01 -0.33 -1.20
C GLY A 93 25.51 -0.50 -2.65
N SER A 94 25.18 -1.73 -3.06
CA SER A 94 24.61 -2.05 -4.36
C SER A 94 23.24 -2.69 -4.20
N ASP A 95 22.37 -2.47 -5.17
CA ASP A 95 21.08 -3.13 -5.21
C ASP A 95 21.21 -4.50 -5.83
N VAL A 96 20.62 -5.49 -5.17
CA VAL A 96 20.65 -6.91 -5.55
C VAL A 96 19.23 -7.43 -5.56
N ASP A 97 18.85 -8.06 -6.65
CA ASP A 97 17.57 -8.77 -6.75
C ASP A 97 17.74 -10.20 -6.21
N ALA A 98 16.80 -10.62 -5.40
CA ALA A 98 16.77 -11.96 -4.82
C ALA A 98 15.36 -12.54 -4.89
N LYS A 99 15.26 -13.84 -5.14
CA LYS A 99 14.04 -14.61 -4.88
C LYS A 99 14.06 -15.08 -3.44
N PHE A 100 12.91 -15.19 -2.81
CA PHE A 100 12.83 -15.67 -1.43
C PHE A 100 11.66 -16.65 -1.23
N ILE A 101 11.86 -17.55 -0.29
CA ILE A 101 10.83 -18.42 0.29
C ILE A 101 11.00 -18.37 1.81
N VAL A 102 9.91 -18.12 2.51
CA VAL A 102 9.82 -18.28 3.97
C VAL A 102 8.87 -19.41 4.25
N ILE A 103 9.34 -20.44 4.91
CA ILE A 103 8.55 -21.61 5.28
C ILE A 103 9.13 -22.24 6.55
N ASP A 104 8.26 -22.72 7.43
CA ASP A 104 8.64 -23.32 8.73
C ASP A 104 9.50 -22.37 9.60
N GLY A 105 9.41 -21.07 9.38
CA GLY A 105 10.17 -20.03 10.07
C GLY A 105 11.56 -19.77 9.50
N ASP A 106 12.00 -20.52 8.51
CA ASP A 106 13.29 -20.34 7.83
C ASP A 106 13.15 -19.51 6.54
N LEU A 107 14.19 -18.73 6.26
CA LEU A 107 14.34 -17.97 5.01
C LEU A 107 15.28 -18.71 4.07
N TYR A 108 14.79 -19.00 2.89
CA TYR A 108 15.57 -19.47 1.75
C TYR A 108 15.61 -18.34 0.72
N ALA A 109 16.79 -18.04 0.19
CA ALA A 109 16.94 -17.02 -0.84
C ALA A 109 17.87 -17.45 -1.96
N ALA A 110 17.54 -17.02 -3.18
CA ALA A 110 18.37 -17.19 -4.36
C ALA A 110 18.71 -15.79 -4.90
N ILE A 111 20.01 -15.46 -4.91
CA ILE A 111 20.54 -14.19 -5.41
C ILE A 111 20.87 -14.31 -6.91
N THR A 112 21.23 -15.50 -7.35
CA THR A 112 21.57 -15.79 -8.75
C THR A 112 20.87 -17.07 -9.18
N GLY A 113 20.10 -17.01 -10.25
CA GLY A 113 19.39 -18.19 -10.76
C GLY A 113 18.25 -18.67 -9.86
N ASP A 114 18.18 -19.98 -9.66
CA ASP A 114 17.15 -20.66 -8.88
C ASP A 114 17.75 -21.54 -7.76
N ASP A 115 19.04 -21.35 -7.46
CA ASP A 115 19.70 -22.07 -6.38
C ASP A 115 19.45 -21.32 -5.06
N TYR A 116 18.66 -21.94 -4.20
CA TYR A 116 18.29 -21.38 -2.91
C TYR A 116 19.23 -21.84 -1.81
N ASP A 117 19.78 -20.89 -1.08
CA ASP A 117 20.51 -21.13 0.15
C ASP A 117 19.61 -20.91 1.37
N ASN A 118 19.81 -21.69 2.43
CA ASN A 118 19.14 -21.50 3.70
C ASN A 118 19.88 -20.44 4.54
N PHE A 119 19.21 -19.32 4.81
CA PHE A 119 19.72 -18.22 5.63
C PHE A 119 19.34 -18.35 7.12
N GLY A 120 18.70 -19.46 7.50
CA GLY A 120 18.21 -19.70 8.86
C GLY A 120 16.93 -18.94 9.16
N SER A 121 16.70 -18.62 10.44
CA SER A 121 15.44 -18.03 10.87
C SER A 121 15.15 -16.69 10.18
N ALA A 122 13.99 -16.61 9.51
CA ALA A 122 13.50 -15.39 8.85
C ALA A 122 13.40 -14.21 9.84
N ALA A 123 13.08 -14.48 11.11
CA ALA A 123 12.96 -13.46 12.15
C ALA A 123 14.28 -12.70 12.43
N ASN A 124 15.42 -13.28 12.10
CA ASN A 124 16.74 -12.63 12.26
C ASN A 124 17.02 -11.59 11.17
N ILE A 125 16.30 -11.66 10.03
CA ILE A 125 16.47 -10.76 8.88
C ILE A 125 15.21 -9.91 8.75
N TYR A 126 14.14 -10.48 8.23
CA TYR A 126 12.80 -9.93 8.19
C TYR A 126 11.81 -11.04 7.87
N ASP A 127 10.90 -11.31 8.80
CA ASP A 127 9.83 -12.29 8.59
C ASP A 127 8.67 -11.64 7.84
N VAL A 128 8.74 -11.66 6.51
CA VAL A 128 7.69 -11.13 5.65
C VAL A 128 6.35 -11.86 5.84
N ALA A 129 6.37 -13.13 6.22
CA ALA A 129 5.15 -13.89 6.46
C ALA A 129 4.39 -13.38 7.71
N ALA A 130 5.09 -12.73 8.66
CA ALA A 130 4.48 -12.11 9.83
C ALA A 130 3.59 -10.90 9.49
N ILE A 131 3.65 -10.35 8.27
CA ILE A 131 2.81 -9.23 7.84
C ILE A 131 1.31 -9.56 7.95
N LEU A 132 0.92 -10.80 7.71
CA LEU A 132 -0.46 -11.28 7.88
C LEU A 132 -0.77 -11.76 9.31
N SER A 133 0.19 -11.71 10.24
CA SER A 133 -0.07 -12.10 11.63
C SER A 133 -1.11 -11.16 12.27
N PRO A 134 -2.18 -11.68 12.89
CA PRO A 134 -3.17 -10.85 13.56
C PRO A 134 -2.59 -9.98 14.68
N ASP A 135 -1.60 -10.51 15.41
CA ASP A 135 -1.04 -9.87 16.59
C ASP A 135 0.16 -8.95 16.31
N LYS A 136 0.83 -9.12 15.16
CA LYS A 136 2.06 -8.40 14.84
C LYS A 136 1.99 -7.66 13.51
N GLY A 137 1.14 -8.11 12.61
CA GLY A 137 1.07 -7.64 11.23
C GLY A 137 0.19 -6.40 11.03
N LEU A 138 -0.32 -6.27 9.82
CA LEU A 138 -1.14 -5.14 9.39
C LEU A 138 -2.45 -5.01 10.16
N ALA A 139 -3.03 -6.13 10.63
CA ALA A 139 -4.22 -6.09 11.48
C ALA A 139 -3.95 -5.39 12.82
N ASN A 140 -2.83 -5.70 13.46
CA ASN A 140 -2.40 -5.03 14.68
C ASN A 140 -2.09 -3.55 14.45
N LEU A 141 -1.48 -3.20 13.30
CA LEU A 141 -1.25 -1.81 12.93
C LEU A 141 -2.58 -1.04 12.84
N LEU A 142 -3.58 -1.59 12.16
CA LEU A 142 -4.91 -0.98 12.03
C LEU A 142 -5.61 -0.87 13.39
N ALA A 143 -5.58 -1.92 14.21
CA ALA A 143 -6.22 -1.93 15.52
C ALA A 143 -5.64 -0.88 16.48
N ASN A 144 -4.39 -0.48 16.26
CA ASN A 144 -3.69 0.53 17.07
C ASN A 144 -3.58 1.90 16.38
N LEU A 145 -4.25 2.11 15.24
CA LEU A 145 -4.26 3.42 14.58
C LEU A 145 -5.05 4.43 15.41
N THR A 146 -4.38 5.48 15.86
CA THR A 146 -4.96 6.58 16.65
C THR A 146 -5.19 7.81 15.78
N ASP A 147 -6.05 8.72 16.23
CA ASP A 147 -6.35 9.99 15.55
C ASP A 147 -6.83 9.80 14.10
N ALA A 148 -7.51 8.69 13.82
CA ALA A 148 -7.94 8.31 12.50
C ALA A 148 -8.89 9.36 11.88
N LYS A 149 -8.55 9.81 10.66
CA LYS A 149 -9.35 10.78 9.88
C LYS A 149 -9.49 10.33 8.45
N ALA A 150 -10.72 10.28 7.94
CA ALA A 150 -10.97 10.06 6.53
C ALA A 150 -10.69 11.35 5.74
N GLU A 151 -9.74 11.30 4.81
CA GLU A 151 -9.27 12.48 4.08
C GLU A 151 -9.79 12.55 2.63
N GLY A 152 -10.20 11.41 2.08
CA GLY A 152 -10.65 11.36 0.69
C GLY A 152 -10.81 9.94 0.17
N ARG A 153 -11.05 9.84 -1.13
CA ARG A 153 -11.13 8.59 -1.88
C ARG A 153 -10.04 8.53 -2.92
N ASP A 154 -9.42 7.38 -3.03
CA ASP A 154 -8.42 7.08 -4.06
C ASP A 154 -8.78 5.75 -4.73
N THR A 155 -8.13 5.46 -5.84
CA THR A 155 -8.25 4.16 -6.51
C THR A 155 -6.93 3.41 -6.34
N ILE A 156 -6.97 2.27 -5.67
CA ILE A 156 -5.83 1.38 -5.46
C ILE A 156 -6.08 0.08 -6.24
N ASN A 157 -5.21 -0.25 -7.18
CA ASN A 157 -5.35 -1.44 -8.05
C ASN A 157 -6.74 -1.56 -8.70
N GLY A 158 -7.34 -0.42 -9.12
CA GLY A 158 -8.66 -0.38 -9.74
C GLY A 158 -9.84 -0.42 -8.79
N GLN A 159 -9.61 -0.51 -7.48
CA GLN A 159 -10.66 -0.52 -6.45
C GLN A 159 -10.75 0.83 -5.75
N LYS A 160 -11.98 1.29 -5.49
CA LYS A 160 -12.22 2.50 -4.69
C LYS A 160 -11.87 2.23 -3.24
N ALA A 161 -11.07 3.11 -2.66
CA ALA A 161 -10.64 3.02 -1.27
C ALA A 161 -10.76 4.39 -0.59
N VAL A 162 -11.14 4.37 0.67
CA VAL A 162 -11.12 5.54 1.54
C VAL A 162 -9.72 5.69 2.10
N ARG A 163 -9.11 6.86 1.89
CA ARG A 163 -7.84 7.22 2.49
C ARG A 163 -8.06 7.73 3.91
N VAL A 164 -7.44 7.05 4.86
CA VAL A 164 -7.50 7.40 6.28
C VAL A 164 -6.08 7.68 6.77
N THR A 165 -5.87 8.84 7.39
CA THR A 165 -4.62 9.21 8.06
C THR A 165 -4.73 9.00 9.57
N GLY A 166 -3.59 8.79 10.22
CA GLY A 166 -3.52 8.64 11.67
C GLY A 166 -2.09 8.43 12.16
N ASN A 167 -1.95 7.96 13.40
CA ASN A 167 -0.68 7.67 14.03
C ASN A 167 -0.67 6.23 14.57
N VAL A 168 0.43 5.52 14.39
CA VAL A 168 0.63 4.17 14.92
C VAL A 168 1.65 4.23 16.06
N PRO A 169 1.32 3.75 17.27
CA PRO A 169 2.26 3.73 18.40
C PRO A 169 3.51 2.92 18.09
N ALA A 170 4.63 3.29 18.74
CA ALA A 170 5.93 2.64 18.52
C ALA A 170 5.90 1.12 18.68
N ASP A 171 5.15 0.63 19.66
CA ASP A 171 5.05 -0.81 19.92
C ASP A 171 4.40 -1.57 18.75
N ALA A 172 3.34 -1.02 18.15
CA ALA A 172 2.70 -1.63 17.00
C ALA A 172 3.58 -1.54 15.73
N VAL A 173 4.30 -0.44 15.55
CA VAL A 173 5.31 -0.30 14.48
C VAL A 173 6.42 -1.35 14.63
N ASN A 174 6.95 -1.50 15.85
CA ASN A 174 8.03 -2.46 16.13
C ASN A 174 7.55 -3.91 16.10
N ALA A 175 6.27 -4.17 16.36
CA ALA A 175 5.70 -5.51 16.20
C ALA A 175 5.70 -5.94 14.71
N LEU A 176 5.33 -5.01 13.81
CA LEU A 176 5.34 -5.26 12.37
C LEU A 176 6.76 -5.27 11.79
N ALA A 177 7.61 -4.34 12.20
CA ALA A 177 8.95 -4.16 11.67
C ALA A 177 9.95 -3.81 12.80
N PRO A 178 10.46 -4.81 13.55
CA PRO A 178 11.38 -4.61 14.69
C PRO A 178 12.66 -3.86 14.31
N GLN A 179 13.06 -3.94 13.04
CA GLN A 179 14.25 -3.27 12.52
C GLN A 179 14.15 -1.75 12.55
N LEU A 180 12.92 -1.20 12.54
CA LEU A 180 12.68 0.25 12.56
C LEU A 180 13.08 0.87 13.91
N LYS A 181 13.02 0.10 15.01
CA LYS A 181 13.32 0.56 16.37
C LYS A 181 12.65 1.89 16.67
N ALA A 182 11.36 2.00 16.33
CA ALA A 182 10.57 3.19 16.58
C ALA A 182 10.54 3.49 18.08
N THR A 183 10.77 4.74 18.44
CA THR A 183 10.74 5.25 19.84
C THR A 183 9.57 6.21 20.08
N ALA A 184 8.86 6.57 19.03
CA ALA A 184 7.69 7.44 19.07
C ALA A 184 6.65 6.92 18.07
N SER A 185 5.43 7.43 18.17
CA SER A 185 4.38 7.11 17.19
C SER A 185 4.79 7.58 15.79
N THR A 186 4.42 6.78 14.80
CA THR A 186 4.76 7.00 13.38
C THR A 186 3.48 7.40 12.64
N PRO A 187 3.49 8.50 11.86
CA PRO A 187 2.39 8.83 10.97
C PRO A 187 2.12 7.70 9.98
N ALA A 188 0.85 7.39 9.79
CA ALA A 188 0.41 6.36 8.87
C ALA A 188 -0.74 6.84 8.00
N THR A 189 -0.80 6.32 6.80
CA THR A 189 -1.94 6.45 5.89
C THR A 189 -2.37 5.06 5.48
N VAL A 190 -3.65 4.77 5.59
CA VAL A 190 -4.22 3.49 5.14
C VAL A 190 -5.32 3.74 4.13
N TRP A 191 -5.41 2.86 3.14
CA TRP A 191 -6.46 2.86 2.13
C TRP A 191 -7.30 1.62 2.32
N ILE A 192 -8.55 1.82 2.67
CA ILE A 192 -9.50 0.76 2.99
C ILE A 192 -10.56 0.73 1.91
N SER A 193 -10.81 -0.45 1.34
CA SER A 193 -11.86 -0.64 0.33
C SER A 193 -13.19 -0.09 0.84
N GLU A 194 -13.83 0.77 0.05
CA GLU A 194 -15.10 1.39 0.42
C GLU A 194 -16.25 0.38 0.40
N ASP A 195 -16.16 -0.59 -0.50
CA ASP A 195 -17.17 -1.62 -0.70
C ASP A 195 -16.75 -2.97 -0.11
N GLY A 196 -17.72 -3.82 0.16
CA GLY A 196 -17.51 -5.19 0.64
C GLY A 196 -17.06 -5.27 2.09
N ASP A 197 -16.04 -6.11 2.35
CA ASP A 197 -15.57 -6.42 3.71
C ASP A 197 -14.55 -5.39 4.25
N HIS A 198 -14.46 -4.20 3.67
CA HIS A 198 -13.51 -3.14 4.05
C HIS A 198 -12.06 -3.64 4.14
N GLN A 199 -11.62 -4.34 3.09
CA GLN A 199 -10.27 -4.88 3.03
C GLN A 199 -9.23 -3.76 3.00
N LEU A 200 -8.12 -3.97 3.69
CA LEU A 200 -6.97 -3.09 3.58
C LEU A 200 -6.35 -3.25 2.19
N ALA A 201 -6.45 -2.21 1.37
CA ALA A 201 -5.84 -2.19 0.05
C ALA A 201 -4.38 -1.73 0.10
N GLN A 202 -4.06 -0.75 0.95
CA GLN A 202 -2.71 -0.23 1.09
C GLN A 202 -2.49 0.38 2.48
N ALA A 203 -1.27 0.25 2.99
CA ALA A 203 -0.81 0.94 4.18
C ALA A 203 0.53 1.61 3.90
N GLN A 204 0.72 2.82 4.41
CA GLN A 204 1.99 3.55 4.37
C GLN A 204 2.36 4.00 5.77
N LEU A 205 3.58 3.68 6.18
CA LEU A 205 4.22 4.24 7.38
C LEU A 205 5.23 5.31 6.95
N SER A 206 5.25 6.44 7.61
CA SER A 206 6.14 7.58 7.30
C SER A 206 7.01 7.93 8.52
N PRO A 207 8.13 7.19 8.74
CA PRO A 207 9.03 7.43 9.88
C PRO A 207 9.65 8.83 9.86
N SER A 208 9.71 9.47 8.70
CA SER A 208 10.12 10.86 8.52
C SER A 208 9.46 11.47 7.29
N SER A 209 9.65 12.77 7.07
CA SER A 209 9.10 13.46 5.88
C SER A 209 9.70 12.99 4.55
N THR A 210 10.84 12.31 4.58
CA THR A 210 11.56 11.83 3.38
C THR A 210 11.57 10.31 3.25
N ASN A 211 11.15 9.59 4.28
CA ASN A 211 11.20 8.13 4.32
C ASN A 211 9.80 7.54 4.52
N SER A 212 9.46 6.57 3.70
CA SER A 212 8.20 5.83 3.86
C SER A 212 8.34 4.36 3.49
N ILE A 213 7.49 3.54 4.08
CA ILE A 213 7.30 2.14 3.74
C ILE A 213 5.85 2.00 3.31
N GLN A 214 5.63 1.61 2.06
CA GLN A 214 4.31 1.36 1.51
C GLN A 214 4.11 -0.12 1.27
N MET A 215 2.98 -0.63 1.68
CA MET A 215 2.56 -2.02 1.51
C MET A 215 1.19 -2.02 0.83
N THR A 216 1.10 -2.63 -0.32
CA THR A 216 -0.16 -2.77 -1.09
C THR A 216 -0.56 -4.24 -1.09
N LEU A 217 -1.81 -4.51 -0.74
CA LEU A 217 -2.37 -5.85 -0.73
C LEU A 217 -3.34 -6.06 -1.88
N SER A 218 -3.35 -7.26 -2.42
CA SER A 218 -4.30 -7.72 -3.43
C SER A 218 -4.51 -9.22 -3.33
N ASN A 219 -5.38 -9.79 -4.17
CA ASN A 219 -5.65 -11.23 -4.24
C ASN A 219 -5.95 -11.85 -2.85
N TRP A 220 -6.72 -11.14 -2.03
CA TRP A 220 -7.10 -11.56 -0.67
C TRP A 220 -7.75 -12.94 -0.67
N ASN A 221 -7.29 -13.81 0.20
CA ASN A 221 -7.77 -15.17 0.38
C ASN A 221 -7.66 -16.06 -0.86
N ALA A 222 -6.90 -15.65 -1.90
CA ALA A 222 -6.60 -16.51 -3.03
C ALA A 222 -5.73 -17.70 -2.57
N PRO A 223 -5.92 -18.90 -3.12
CA PRO A 223 -5.08 -20.05 -2.78
C PRO A 223 -3.60 -19.77 -3.04
N VAL A 224 -2.76 -19.93 -2.03
CA VAL A 224 -1.30 -19.79 -2.12
C VAL A 224 -0.65 -21.09 -1.66
N THR A 225 0.22 -21.65 -2.50
CA THR A 225 1.06 -22.79 -2.16
C THR A 225 2.50 -22.36 -2.11
N VAL A 226 3.16 -22.61 -0.99
CA VAL A 226 4.59 -22.38 -0.79
C VAL A 226 5.24 -23.73 -0.46
N GLU A 227 6.28 -24.09 -1.19
CA GLU A 227 7.01 -25.33 -1.02
C GLU A 227 8.46 -25.01 -0.67
N LYS A 228 9.06 -25.89 0.16
CA LYS A 228 10.48 -25.80 0.47
C LYS A 228 11.27 -26.03 -0.82
N PRO A 229 12.30 -25.21 -1.11
CA PRO A 229 13.11 -25.42 -2.30
C PRO A 229 13.87 -26.74 -2.25
N ALA A 230 14.00 -27.38 -3.43
CA ALA A 230 14.70 -28.65 -3.55
C ALA A 230 16.19 -28.45 -3.27
N GLY A 231 16.77 -29.29 -2.41
CA GLY A 231 18.21 -29.28 -2.11
C GLY A 231 18.67 -28.27 -1.05
N ALA A 232 17.76 -27.50 -0.45
CA ALA A 232 18.07 -26.52 0.60
C ALA A 232 17.72 -27.03 2.02
#